data_0167f00b569c289505a7aa6ab275c987
#
_entry.id   0167f00b569c289505a7aa6ab275c987
#
_cell.length_a   1.000
_cell.length_b   1.000
_cell.length_c   1.000
_cell.angle_alpha   90.00
_cell.angle_beta   90.00
_cell.angle_gamma   90.00
#
_symmetry.space_group_name_H-M   'P 1'
#
loop_
_entity.id
_entity.type
_entity.pdbx_description
1 polymer ?
#
loop_
_entity_poly.entity_id
_entity_poly.type
_entity_poly.pdbx_seq_one_letter_code
_entity_poly.pdbx_strand_id
1 'polypeptide(L)'
;STEFAKLLYVMKGNPIQELTPERLRSYFLYCHEKLKLSESEIHSRMNAVKFYFEQVLHRQKMFFDIPRPKKKLLLPKMLNKAEIKKIIAATENPKHALILKVCYGMGLRVSEVVALKLSDIDSAEMLVRIEQGKGKKDRIAVLPESLLPELREYYLNYRPKVYLFEGKEGGAYSVRSAEA
;
A
#
# COMPACT_ATOMS: atom_id res chain seq x y z
N SER A 1 -9.38 -14.12 -7.11
CA SER A 1 -8.48 -13.74 -5.99
C SER A 1 -7.58 -14.93 -5.67
N THR A 2 -6.29 -14.69 -5.52
CA THR A 2 -5.25 -15.69 -5.21
C THR A 2 -5.57 -16.46 -3.92
N GLU A 3 -6.18 -15.79 -2.94
CA GLU A 3 -6.54 -16.40 -1.66
C GLU A 3 -7.70 -17.42 -1.78
N PHE A 4 -8.63 -17.15 -2.68
CA PHE A 4 -9.70 -18.09 -2.96
C PHE A 4 -9.20 -19.35 -3.71
N ALA A 5 -8.22 -19.19 -4.61
CA ALA A 5 -7.58 -20.32 -5.28
C ALA A 5 -6.87 -21.29 -4.30
N LYS A 6 -6.29 -20.76 -3.22
CA LYS A 6 -5.68 -21.57 -2.15
C LYS A 6 -6.72 -22.40 -1.39
N LEU A 7 -7.92 -21.84 -1.14
CA LEU A 7 -9.04 -22.61 -0.57
C LEU A 7 -9.42 -23.75 -1.50
N LEU A 8 -9.63 -23.48 -2.79
CA LEU A 8 -9.99 -24.48 -3.78
C LEU A 8 -8.99 -25.64 -3.85
N TYR A 9 -7.70 -25.29 -3.76
CA TYR A 9 -6.65 -26.30 -3.76
C TYR A 9 -6.72 -27.25 -2.57
N VAL A 10 -6.98 -26.73 -1.37
CA VAL A 10 -7.09 -27.54 -0.14
C VAL A 10 -8.39 -28.36 -0.13
N MET A 11 -9.46 -27.81 -0.69
CA MET A 11 -10.79 -28.43 -0.73
C MET A 11 -11.01 -29.32 -1.97
N LYS A 12 -9.93 -29.77 -2.64
CA LYS A 12 -10.02 -30.66 -3.81
C LYS A 12 -10.99 -31.83 -3.57
N GLY A 13 -11.98 -31.96 -4.47
CA GLY A 13 -12.97 -33.04 -4.43
C GLY A 13 -14.30 -32.70 -3.73
N ASN A 14 -14.43 -31.52 -3.10
CA ASN A 14 -15.69 -31.06 -2.53
C ASN A 14 -16.29 -29.94 -3.39
N PRO A 15 -17.55 -30.05 -3.85
CA PRO A 15 -18.22 -28.95 -4.54
C PRO A 15 -18.28 -27.72 -3.62
N ILE A 16 -17.79 -26.57 -4.12
CA ILE A 16 -17.73 -25.34 -3.31
C ILE A 16 -19.10 -24.91 -2.83
N GLN A 17 -20.12 -25.16 -3.65
CA GLN A 17 -21.52 -24.84 -3.33
C GLN A 17 -22.03 -25.60 -2.11
N GLU A 18 -21.42 -26.74 -1.75
CA GLU A 18 -21.83 -27.59 -0.63
C GLU A 18 -21.01 -27.31 0.66
N LEU A 19 -20.07 -26.38 0.62
CA LEU A 19 -19.28 -26.06 1.81
C LEU A 19 -20.17 -25.40 2.87
N THR A 20 -20.24 -26.06 4.02
CA THR A 20 -20.95 -25.56 5.21
C THR A 20 -20.07 -24.60 6.01
N PRO A 21 -20.66 -23.72 6.85
CA PRO A 21 -19.93 -22.86 7.76
C PRO A 21 -18.93 -23.62 8.65
N GLU A 22 -19.31 -24.82 9.12
CA GLU A 22 -18.47 -25.67 9.98
C GLU A 22 -17.22 -26.16 9.25
N ARG A 23 -17.37 -26.60 7.98
CA ARG A 23 -16.21 -27.00 7.15
C ARG A 23 -15.29 -25.83 6.86
N LEU A 24 -15.82 -24.66 6.60
CA LEU A 24 -15.03 -23.44 6.42
C LEU A 24 -14.32 -23.03 7.71
N ARG A 25 -14.98 -23.15 8.87
CA ARG A 25 -14.36 -22.94 10.18
C ARG A 25 -13.18 -23.91 10.38
N SER A 26 -13.36 -25.19 10.14
CA SER A 26 -12.29 -26.19 10.24
C SER A 26 -11.11 -25.87 9.33
N TYR A 27 -11.37 -25.37 8.11
CA TYR A 27 -10.31 -24.91 7.21
C TYR A 27 -9.52 -23.73 7.78
N PHE A 28 -10.19 -22.74 8.38
CA PHE A 28 -9.48 -21.60 8.97
C PHE A 28 -8.68 -21.99 10.22
N LEU A 29 -9.19 -22.90 11.02
CA LEU A 29 -8.44 -23.50 12.14
C LEU A 29 -7.20 -24.24 11.63
N TYR A 30 -7.33 -25.04 10.57
CA TYR A 30 -6.19 -25.66 9.90
C TYR A 30 -5.16 -24.63 9.40
N CYS A 31 -5.62 -23.52 8.81
CA CYS A 31 -4.75 -22.43 8.39
C CYS A 31 -3.97 -21.82 9.57
N HIS A 32 -4.62 -21.70 10.72
CA HIS A 32 -3.99 -21.15 11.93
C HIS A 32 -3.03 -22.15 12.59
N GLU A 33 -3.48 -23.36 12.85
CA GLU A 33 -2.77 -24.35 13.69
C GLU A 33 -1.68 -25.10 12.91
N LYS A 34 -1.99 -25.52 11.68
CA LYS A 34 -1.08 -26.35 10.87
C LYS A 34 -0.24 -25.54 9.92
N LEU A 35 -0.83 -24.62 9.18
CA LEU A 35 -0.08 -23.78 8.24
C LEU A 35 0.59 -22.58 8.90
N LYS A 36 0.27 -22.29 10.17
CA LYS A 36 0.82 -21.17 10.96
C LYS A 36 0.79 -19.83 10.21
N LEU A 37 -0.30 -19.61 9.45
CA LEU A 37 -0.47 -18.40 8.69
C LEU A 37 -0.63 -17.20 9.61
N SER A 38 -0.17 -16.04 9.15
CA SER A 38 -0.37 -14.80 9.87
C SER A 38 -1.86 -14.45 9.96
N GLU A 39 -2.24 -13.73 11.02
CA GLU A 39 -3.61 -13.23 11.21
C GLU A 39 -4.12 -12.45 10.00
N SER A 40 -3.24 -11.66 9.38
CA SER A 40 -3.56 -10.87 8.19
C SER A 40 -3.91 -11.75 6.99
N GLU A 41 -3.19 -12.86 6.79
CA GLU A 41 -3.47 -13.82 5.71
C GLU A 41 -4.77 -14.57 5.97
N ILE A 42 -5.03 -15.00 7.20
CA ILE A 42 -6.30 -15.66 7.58
C ILE A 42 -7.47 -14.70 7.33
N HIS A 43 -7.35 -13.43 7.74
CA HIS A 43 -8.36 -12.41 7.47
C HIS A 43 -8.60 -12.19 5.97
N SER A 44 -7.53 -12.13 5.18
CA SER A 44 -7.64 -11.98 3.72
C SER A 44 -8.38 -13.16 3.09
N ARG A 45 -8.07 -14.39 3.52
CA ARG A 45 -8.78 -15.60 3.08
C ARG A 45 -10.25 -15.61 3.50
N MET A 46 -10.53 -15.23 4.76
CA MET A 46 -11.91 -15.13 5.26
C MET A 46 -12.73 -14.12 4.44
N ASN A 47 -12.17 -12.97 4.15
CA ASN A 47 -12.85 -11.95 3.36
C ASN A 47 -13.10 -12.43 1.91
N ALA A 48 -12.15 -13.13 1.30
CA ALA A 48 -12.32 -13.70 -0.03
C ALA A 48 -13.43 -14.77 -0.06
N VAL A 49 -13.51 -15.63 0.96
CA VAL A 49 -14.56 -16.63 1.12
C VAL A 49 -15.91 -15.98 1.33
N LYS A 50 -16.01 -15.03 2.27
CA LYS A 50 -17.24 -14.26 2.50
C LYS A 50 -17.74 -13.58 1.23
N PHE A 51 -16.86 -12.88 0.53
CA PHE A 51 -17.21 -12.23 -0.71
C PHE A 51 -17.81 -13.21 -1.72
N TYR A 52 -17.21 -14.39 -1.88
CA TYR A 52 -17.72 -15.39 -2.80
C TYR A 52 -19.11 -15.90 -2.41
N PHE A 53 -19.29 -16.31 -1.16
CA PHE A 53 -20.57 -16.86 -0.70
C PHE A 53 -21.68 -15.80 -0.59
N GLU A 54 -21.36 -14.60 -0.13
CA GLU A 54 -22.35 -13.55 0.09
C GLU A 54 -22.65 -12.74 -1.19
N GLN A 55 -21.62 -12.42 -1.99
CA GLN A 55 -21.79 -11.53 -3.15
C GLN A 55 -21.93 -12.28 -4.48
N VAL A 56 -21.31 -13.47 -4.62
CA VAL A 56 -21.38 -14.24 -5.87
C VAL A 56 -22.51 -15.28 -5.80
N LEU A 57 -22.62 -16.01 -4.69
CA LEU A 57 -23.68 -17.01 -4.52
C LEU A 57 -24.94 -16.48 -3.82
N HIS A 58 -24.96 -15.21 -3.44
CA HIS A 58 -26.07 -14.52 -2.78
C HIS A 58 -26.64 -15.28 -1.55
N ARG A 59 -25.76 -15.95 -0.81
CA ARG A 59 -26.14 -16.62 0.44
C ARG A 59 -26.29 -15.61 1.58
N GLN A 60 -27.01 -15.99 2.63
CA GLN A 60 -27.09 -15.18 3.85
C GLN A 60 -25.69 -14.92 4.43
N LYS A 61 -25.54 -13.78 5.12
CA LYS A 61 -24.27 -13.38 5.74
C LYS A 61 -23.71 -14.50 6.60
N MET A 62 -22.50 -14.92 6.28
CA MET A 62 -21.83 -16.00 7.00
C MET A 62 -21.05 -15.39 8.17
N PHE A 63 -21.41 -15.79 9.37
CA PHE A 63 -20.65 -15.46 10.57
C PHE A 63 -19.74 -16.65 10.91
N PHE A 64 -18.45 -16.46 10.78
CA PHE A 64 -17.49 -17.42 11.31
C PHE A 64 -17.11 -16.97 12.71
N ASP A 65 -17.57 -17.73 13.70
CA ASP A 65 -17.12 -17.55 15.09
C ASP A 65 -15.73 -18.17 15.24
N ILE A 66 -14.75 -17.49 14.66
CA ILE A 66 -13.36 -17.83 14.81
C ILE A 66 -12.78 -16.81 15.78
N PRO A 67 -12.20 -17.25 16.91
CA PRO A 67 -11.50 -16.35 17.80
C PRO A 67 -10.49 -15.52 17.00
N ARG A 68 -10.75 -14.23 16.86
CA ARG A 68 -9.78 -13.33 16.21
C ARG A 68 -8.60 -13.20 17.16
N PRO A 69 -7.42 -13.70 16.82
CA PRO A 69 -6.26 -13.42 17.61
C PRO A 69 -6.14 -11.89 17.72
N LYS A 70 -5.99 -11.38 18.95
CA LYS A 70 -5.79 -9.94 19.14
C LYS A 70 -4.45 -9.59 18.51
N LYS A 71 -4.49 -8.82 17.44
CA LYS A 71 -3.27 -8.30 16.81
C LYS A 71 -2.47 -7.57 17.87
N LYS A 72 -1.29 -8.07 18.22
CA LYS A 72 -0.39 -7.34 19.11
C LYS A 72 -0.08 -6.02 18.41
N LEU A 73 -0.52 -4.91 19.00
CA LEU A 73 -0.15 -3.57 18.57
C LEU A 73 1.36 -3.40 18.88
N LEU A 74 2.19 -3.90 17.97
CA LEU A 74 3.60 -3.56 17.99
C LEU A 74 3.72 -2.14 17.45
N LEU A 75 4.18 -1.22 18.29
CA LEU A 75 4.55 0.10 17.82
C LEU A 75 5.61 -0.06 16.73
N PRO A 76 5.43 0.57 15.56
CA PRO A 76 6.45 0.53 14.53
C PRO A 76 7.75 1.10 15.10
N LYS A 77 8.88 0.47 14.77
CA LYS A 77 10.20 1.05 15.07
C LYS A 77 10.31 2.38 14.33
N MET A 78 10.37 3.47 15.08
CA MET A 78 10.56 4.78 14.49
C MET A 78 12.05 5.00 14.22
N LEU A 79 12.36 5.39 12.98
CA LEU A 79 13.70 5.82 12.61
C LEU A 79 13.94 7.22 13.17
N ASN A 80 15.11 7.44 13.72
CA ASN A 80 15.51 8.78 14.14
C ASN A 80 16.00 9.60 12.94
N LYS A 81 16.11 10.92 13.11
CA LYS A 81 16.52 11.84 12.06
C LYS A 81 17.91 11.51 11.45
N ALA A 82 18.83 10.99 12.25
CA ALA A 82 20.17 10.63 11.79
C ALA A 82 20.13 9.36 10.92
N GLU A 83 19.31 8.38 11.28
CA GLU A 83 19.11 7.17 10.49
C GLU A 83 18.46 7.47 9.14
N ILE A 84 17.45 8.35 9.12
CA ILE A 84 16.82 8.79 7.87
C ILE A 84 17.83 9.50 6.95
N LYS A 85 18.66 10.40 7.50
CA LYS A 85 19.71 11.04 6.72
C LYS A 85 20.70 10.03 6.14
N LYS A 86 21.08 9.00 6.89
CA LYS A 86 21.96 7.93 6.40
C LYS A 86 21.34 7.15 5.25
N ILE A 87 20.05 6.79 5.36
CA ILE A 87 19.31 6.07 4.31
C ILE A 87 19.29 6.91 3.02
N ILE A 88 18.92 8.19 3.13
CA ILE A 88 18.90 9.10 1.96
C ILE A 88 20.28 9.23 1.34
N ALA A 89 21.33 9.39 2.16
CA ALA A 89 22.71 9.54 1.68
C ALA A 89 23.26 8.25 1.04
N ALA A 90 22.80 7.09 1.47
CA ALA A 90 23.18 5.79 0.88
C ALA A 90 22.42 5.48 -0.43
N THR A 91 21.42 6.28 -0.79
CA THR A 91 20.62 6.05 -2.00
C THR A 91 21.36 6.64 -3.21
N GLU A 92 21.94 5.78 -4.05
CA GLU A 92 22.74 6.18 -5.22
C GLU A 92 21.91 6.83 -6.34
N ASN A 93 20.65 6.39 -6.51
CA ASN A 93 19.76 6.93 -7.54
C ASN A 93 19.18 8.29 -7.10
N PRO A 94 19.52 9.41 -7.79
CA PRO A 94 19.04 10.74 -7.41
C PRO A 94 17.51 10.87 -7.37
N LYS A 95 16.80 10.18 -8.28
CA LYS A 95 15.34 10.15 -8.31
C LYS A 95 14.79 9.50 -7.04
N HIS A 96 15.34 8.36 -6.63
CA HIS A 96 14.91 7.65 -5.42
C HIS A 96 15.26 8.46 -4.16
N ALA A 97 16.45 9.06 -4.10
CA ALA A 97 16.82 9.93 -3.00
C ALA A 97 15.85 11.11 -2.83
N LEU A 98 15.44 11.73 -3.95
CA LEU A 98 14.46 12.82 -3.92
C LEU A 98 13.06 12.33 -3.54
N ILE A 99 12.62 11.16 -4.03
CA ILE A 99 11.36 10.53 -3.60
C ILE A 99 11.33 10.34 -2.08
N LEU A 100 12.41 9.81 -1.49
CA LEU A 100 12.54 9.64 -0.04
C LEU A 100 12.49 10.97 0.71
N LYS A 101 13.16 12.01 0.19
CA LYS A 101 13.12 13.36 0.77
C LYS A 101 11.72 13.97 0.74
N VAL A 102 10.99 13.79 -0.37
CA VAL A 102 9.61 14.26 -0.52
C VAL A 102 8.68 13.49 0.43
N CYS A 103 8.80 12.15 0.49
CA CYS A 103 8.02 11.34 1.43
C CYS A 103 8.23 11.80 2.87
N TYR A 104 9.49 11.95 3.28
CA TYR A 104 9.83 12.31 4.65
C TYR A 104 9.49 13.76 4.99
N GLY A 105 9.89 14.71 4.10
CA GLY A 105 9.74 16.14 4.35
C GLY A 105 8.29 16.61 4.38
N MET A 106 7.42 15.98 3.59
CA MET A 106 6.00 16.36 3.46
C MET A 106 5.05 15.33 4.07
N GLY A 107 5.53 14.23 4.62
CA GLY A 107 4.69 13.17 5.20
C GLY A 107 3.78 12.49 4.17
N LEU A 108 4.22 12.37 2.92
CA LEU A 108 3.46 11.76 1.83
C LEU A 108 3.69 10.26 1.76
N ARG A 109 2.65 9.53 1.32
CA ARG A 109 2.80 8.13 0.95
C ARG A 109 3.53 8.01 -0.38
N VAL A 110 4.28 6.93 -0.59
CA VAL A 110 4.98 6.69 -1.85
C VAL A 110 4.02 6.76 -3.05
N SER A 111 2.80 6.22 -2.92
CA SER A 111 1.77 6.29 -3.95
C SER A 111 1.30 7.72 -4.25
N GLU A 112 1.27 8.61 -3.27
CA GLU A 112 0.95 10.03 -3.45
C GLU A 112 2.11 10.76 -4.16
N VAL A 113 3.35 10.45 -3.77
CA VAL A 113 4.56 11.08 -4.36
C VAL A 113 4.72 10.72 -5.84
N VAL A 114 4.55 9.44 -6.21
CA VAL A 114 4.70 9.04 -7.62
C VAL A 114 3.55 9.55 -8.51
N ALA A 115 2.39 9.84 -7.93
CA ALA A 115 1.25 10.42 -8.64
C ALA A 115 1.29 11.95 -8.72
N LEU A 116 2.26 12.61 -8.04
CA LEU A 116 2.36 14.06 -7.95
C LEU A 116 2.66 14.68 -9.32
N LYS A 117 1.85 15.65 -9.73
CA LYS A 117 2.03 16.40 -10.99
C LYS A 117 2.81 17.69 -10.73
N LEU A 118 3.44 18.20 -11.75
CA LEU A 118 4.09 19.51 -11.69
C LEU A 118 3.12 20.64 -11.36
N SER A 119 1.87 20.54 -11.89
CA SER A 119 0.80 21.50 -11.61
C SER A 119 0.29 21.49 -10.17
N ASP A 120 0.61 20.47 -9.40
CA ASP A 120 0.18 20.35 -8.00
C ASP A 120 1.11 21.15 -7.05
N ILE A 121 2.24 21.61 -7.54
CA ILE A 121 3.27 22.28 -6.74
C ILE A 121 3.12 23.78 -6.91
N ASP A 122 2.68 24.46 -5.86
CA ASP A 122 2.69 25.92 -5.77
C ASP A 122 3.94 26.38 -5.02
N SER A 123 4.95 26.79 -5.79
CA SER A 123 6.21 27.26 -5.22
C SER A 123 6.16 28.71 -4.70
N ALA A 124 5.10 29.48 -5.02
CA ALA A 124 4.93 30.82 -4.49
C ALA A 124 4.31 30.77 -3.09
N GLU A 125 3.29 29.95 -2.93
CA GLU A 125 2.62 29.74 -1.65
C GLU A 125 3.29 28.64 -0.78
N MET A 126 4.33 27.96 -1.31
CA MET A 126 5.00 26.84 -0.65
C MET A 126 4.03 25.72 -0.24
N LEU A 127 3.11 25.40 -1.12
CA LEU A 127 2.06 24.40 -0.94
C LEU A 127 2.10 23.33 -2.03
N VAL A 128 1.63 22.14 -1.69
CA VAL A 128 1.47 21.04 -2.65
C VAL A 128 0.09 20.43 -2.47
N ARG A 129 -0.66 20.35 -3.56
CA ARG A 129 -1.97 19.71 -3.61
C ARG A 129 -1.81 18.22 -3.80
N ILE A 130 -2.42 17.42 -2.94
CA ILE A 130 -2.43 15.97 -3.01
C ILE A 130 -3.83 15.52 -3.41
N GLU A 131 -3.97 15.08 -4.65
CA GLU A 131 -5.22 14.53 -5.17
C GLU A 131 -5.41 13.07 -4.72
N GLN A 132 -6.65 12.70 -4.41
CA GLN A 132 -7.06 11.32 -4.09
C GLN A 132 -6.22 10.62 -3.02
N GLY A 133 -5.87 11.30 -1.95
CA GLY A 133 -5.23 10.72 -0.78
C GLY A 133 -6.06 9.56 -0.16
N LYS A 134 -5.67 9.08 1.01
CA LYS A 134 -6.37 7.99 1.71
C LYS A 134 -7.87 8.30 1.86
N GLY A 135 -8.72 7.45 1.28
CA GLY A 135 -10.18 7.64 1.26
C GLY A 135 -10.67 8.56 0.14
N LYS A 136 -9.89 8.78 -0.91
CA LYS A 136 -10.21 9.66 -2.06
C LYS A 136 -10.49 11.12 -1.66
N LYS A 137 -9.85 11.60 -0.60
CA LYS A 137 -9.95 12.99 -0.17
C LYS A 137 -8.70 13.76 -0.56
N ASP A 138 -8.90 14.93 -1.17
CA ASP A 138 -7.82 15.86 -1.48
C ASP A 138 -7.33 16.53 -0.18
N ARG A 139 -6.06 16.85 -0.14
CA ARG A 139 -5.44 17.60 0.95
C ARG A 139 -4.32 18.48 0.44
N ILE A 140 -3.98 19.48 1.22
CA ILE A 140 -2.81 20.34 0.97
C ILE A 140 -1.70 19.91 1.94
N ALA A 141 -0.48 19.85 1.44
CA ALA A 141 0.74 19.65 2.23
C ALA A 141 1.64 20.89 2.10
N VAL A 142 2.36 21.22 3.16
CA VAL A 142 3.35 22.31 3.12
C VAL A 142 4.61 21.80 2.42
N LEU A 143 5.15 22.60 1.50
CA LEU A 143 6.42 22.35 0.84
C LEU A 143 7.54 22.92 1.71
N PRO A 144 8.45 22.09 2.25
CA PRO A 144 9.61 22.61 2.99
C PRO A 144 10.51 23.47 2.12
N GLU A 145 10.93 24.62 2.62
CA GLU A 145 11.85 25.53 1.89
C GLU A 145 13.14 24.83 1.44
N SER A 146 13.68 23.94 2.26
CA SER A 146 14.88 23.17 1.95
C SER A 146 14.71 22.19 0.79
N LEU A 147 13.46 21.80 0.47
CA LEU A 147 13.18 20.84 -0.60
C LEU A 147 13.03 21.51 -1.97
N LEU A 148 12.58 22.75 -2.01
CA LEU A 148 12.33 23.48 -3.27
C LEU A 148 13.55 23.57 -4.19
N PRO A 149 14.77 23.90 -3.72
CA PRO A 149 15.96 23.91 -4.57
C PRO A 149 16.23 22.54 -5.20
N GLU A 150 16.09 21.45 -4.45
CA GLU A 150 16.32 20.10 -4.94
C GLU A 150 15.28 19.68 -6.01
N LEU A 151 14.04 20.08 -5.82
CA LEU A 151 12.97 19.86 -6.81
C LEU A 151 13.26 20.63 -8.11
N ARG A 152 13.76 21.88 -8.01
CA ARG A 152 14.15 22.69 -9.16
C ARG A 152 15.34 22.10 -9.91
N GLU A 153 16.36 21.65 -9.18
CA GLU A 153 17.52 20.96 -9.76
C GLU A 153 17.08 19.68 -10.49
N TYR A 154 16.24 18.87 -9.86
CA TYR A 154 15.68 17.68 -10.47
C TYR A 154 14.91 18.01 -11.76
N TYR A 155 14.06 19.05 -11.72
CA TYR A 155 13.31 19.50 -12.88
C TYR A 155 14.24 19.94 -14.04
N LEU A 156 15.30 20.65 -13.75
CA LEU A 156 16.28 21.09 -14.77
C LEU A 156 17.01 19.90 -15.41
N ASN A 157 17.34 18.88 -14.63
CA ASN A 157 18.10 17.72 -15.10
C ASN A 157 17.24 16.72 -15.86
N TYR A 158 16.01 16.46 -15.42
CA TYR A 158 15.16 15.40 -15.95
C TYR A 158 14.05 15.90 -16.87
N ARG A 159 13.70 17.19 -16.82
CA ARG A 159 12.66 17.84 -17.65
C ARG A 159 11.34 17.07 -17.71
N PRO A 160 10.76 16.66 -16.58
CA PRO A 160 9.46 15.98 -16.57
C PRO A 160 8.37 16.87 -17.19
N LYS A 161 7.38 16.27 -17.83
CA LYS A 161 6.33 17.00 -18.57
C LYS A 161 5.02 17.11 -17.78
N VAL A 162 4.62 16.07 -17.12
CA VAL A 162 3.33 15.99 -16.42
C VAL A 162 3.53 15.63 -14.96
N TYR A 163 4.14 14.47 -14.68
CA TYR A 163 4.38 14.01 -13.32
C TYR A 163 5.75 14.48 -12.85
N LEU A 164 5.86 14.85 -11.58
CA LEU A 164 7.15 15.20 -10.99
C LEU A 164 8.16 14.06 -11.18
N PHE A 165 7.74 12.83 -10.96
CA PHE A 165 8.54 11.63 -11.17
C PHE A 165 7.93 10.82 -12.32
N GLU A 166 8.56 10.90 -13.48
CA GLU A 166 8.12 10.15 -14.66
C GLU A 166 8.87 8.83 -14.81
N GLY A 167 8.14 7.83 -15.32
CA GLY A 167 8.70 6.56 -15.78
C GLY A 167 9.36 6.70 -17.16
N LYS A 168 9.94 5.62 -17.67
CA LYS A 168 10.63 5.60 -18.97
C LYS A 168 9.73 6.00 -20.15
N GLU A 169 8.43 5.76 -20.05
CA GLU A 169 7.44 6.03 -21.13
C GLU A 169 6.67 7.34 -20.91
N GLY A 170 7.11 8.20 -20.00
CA GLY A 170 6.49 9.52 -19.74
C GLY A 170 5.26 9.50 -18.83
N GLY A 171 4.81 8.33 -18.35
CA GLY A 171 3.76 8.23 -17.33
C GLY A 171 4.29 8.37 -15.90
N ALA A 172 3.39 8.32 -14.92
CA ALA A 172 3.76 8.33 -13.51
C ALA A 172 4.76 7.23 -13.17
N TYR A 173 5.72 7.51 -12.30
CA TYR A 173 6.66 6.50 -11.82
C TYR A 173 5.92 5.40 -11.05
N SER A 174 6.30 4.13 -11.20
CA SER A 174 5.58 3.05 -10.53
C SER A 174 5.94 2.99 -9.03
N VAL A 175 4.94 2.74 -8.19
CA VAL A 175 5.13 2.51 -6.74
C VAL A 175 6.15 1.40 -6.52
N ARG A 176 6.04 0.29 -7.25
CA ARG A 176 6.95 -0.85 -7.15
C ARG A 176 8.41 -0.48 -7.46
N SER A 177 8.62 0.41 -8.45
CA SER A 177 9.97 0.87 -8.79
C SER A 177 10.52 1.87 -7.76
N ALA A 178 9.66 2.57 -7.04
CA ALA A 178 10.05 3.49 -5.98
C ALA A 178 10.36 2.76 -4.66
N GLU A 179 9.82 1.55 -4.47
CA GLU A 179 10.02 0.70 -3.28
C GLU A 179 11.18 -0.31 -3.46
N ALA A 180 11.73 -0.44 -4.66
CA ALA A 180 12.86 -1.32 -4.98
C ALA A 180 14.20 -0.66 -4.64
#